data_af9f083fe7d3aea1cbb1c4b14e959f3c
#
_entry.id   af9f083fe7d3aea1cbb1c4b14e959f3c
#
_cell.length_a   1.000
_cell.length_b   1.000
_cell.length_c   1.000
_cell.angle_alpha   90.00
_cell.angle_beta   90.00
_cell.angle_gamma   90.00
#
_symmetry.space_group_name_H-M   'P 1'
#
loop_
_entity.id
_entity.type
_entity.pdbx_description
1 polymer ?
#
loop_
_entity_poly.entity_id
_entity_poly.type
_entity_poly.pdbx_seq_one_letter_code
_entity_poly.pdbx_strand_id
1 'polypeptide(L)'
;CGAIFKKCSEAQLIEEVATALTDEKAIGWMQGRMEFGPRALGGRSIIADPRSPAMQKQLNLKVKYRESFRPFAPSILYEDVAEWFENKTDSPYMLLVADVQKNKRQAMTVEEKALFGIDKLNIARSSVPAITHVDYSARIQTVHADTNARYHAVISRFKEKTTCPIVVNTSFNVRGEPIVCSPIDAFKCFMGTDLDILAVGNYLLLKKEQDEKLIEDYKERYELD
;
A
#
# COMPACT_ATOMS: atom_id res chain seq x y z
N CYS A 1 19.07 4.38 -18.00
CA CYS A 1 19.18 3.68 -16.71
C CYS A 1 19.10 2.14 -16.83
N GLY A 2 18.87 1.60 -18.04
CA GLY A 2 18.84 0.14 -18.26
C GLY A 2 17.56 -0.57 -17.80
N ALA A 3 16.50 0.17 -17.45
CA ALA A 3 15.24 -0.40 -17.01
C ALA A 3 14.55 -1.21 -18.12
N ILE A 4 14.09 -2.41 -17.82
CA ILE A 4 13.26 -3.25 -18.68
C ILE A 4 11.80 -2.99 -18.31
N PHE A 5 10.98 -2.63 -19.29
CA PHE A 5 9.58 -2.26 -19.07
C PHE A 5 8.67 -2.72 -20.21
N LYS A 6 7.41 -2.92 -19.87
CA LYS A 6 6.30 -3.16 -20.78
C LYS A 6 5.42 -1.91 -20.84
N LYS A 7 5.09 -1.45 -22.04
CA LYS A 7 4.07 -0.43 -22.23
C LYS A 7 2.69 -1.08 -22.27
N CYS A 8 1.77 -0.61 -21.44
CA CYS A 8 0.41 -1.12 -21.34
C CYS A 8 -0.60 -0.08 -21.85
N SER A 9 -1.75 -0.52 -22.31
CA SER A 9 -2.95 0.32 -22.33
C SER A 9 -3.41 0.57 -20.88
N GLU A 10 -4.26 1.56 -20.66
CA GLU A 10 -4.78 1.83 -19.33
C GLU A 10 -5.53 0.63 -18.73
N ALA A 11 -6.40 0.00 -19.52
CA ALA A 11 -7.12 -1.19 -19.10
C ALA A 11 -6.20 -2.38 -18.74
N GLN A 12 -5.14 -2.58 -19.54
CA GLN A 12 -4.14 -3.60 -19.23
C GLN A 12 -3.37 -3.29 -17.95
N LEU A 13 -2.97 -2.03 -17.73
CA LEU A 13 -2.27 -1.64 -16.51
C LEU A 13 -3.13 -1.90 -15.27
N ILE A 14 -4.40 -1.48 -15.30
CA ILE A 14 -5.36 -1.69 -14.22
C ILE A 14 -5.53 -3.18 -13.92
N GLU A 15 -5.72 -3.99 -14.96
CA GLU A 15 -5.90 -5.44 -14.80
C GLU A 15 -4.65 -6.12 -14.21
N GLU A 16 -3.46 -5.81 -14.72
CA GLU A 16 -2.21 -6.40 -14.26
C GLU A 16 -1.87 -5.98 -12.82
N VAL A 17 -2.07 -4.70 -12.48
CA VAL A 17 -1.85 -4.20 -11.12
C VAL A 17 -2.85 -4.81 -10.14
N ALA A 18 -4.15 -4.85 -10.46
CA ALA A 18 -5.15 -5.45 -9.60
C ALA A 18 -4.92 -6.96 -9.40
N THR A 19 -4.51 -7.68 -10.45
CA THR A 19 -4.15 -9.10 -10.35
C THR A 19 -2.93 -9.29 -9.45
N ALA A 20 -1.88 -8.50 -9.65
CA ALA A 20 -0.68 -8.57 -8.82
C ALA A 20 -0.98 -8.28 -7.33
N LEU A 21 -1.88 -7.35 -7.03
CA LEU A 21 -2.34 -7.13 -5.66
C LEU A 21 -2.99 -8.39 -5.08
N THR A 22 -3.83 -9.11 -5.87
CA THR A 22 -4.43 -10.38 -5.39
C THR A 22 -3.41 -11.47 -5.14
N ASP A 23 -2.27 -11.42 -5.82
CA ASP A 23 -1.13 -12.32 -5.64
C ASP A 23 -0.18 -11.85 -4.52
N GLU A 24 -0.66 -10.96 -3.65
CA GLU A 24 0.08 -10.40 -2.51
C GLU A 24 1.38 -9.66 -2.89
N LYS A 25 1.44 -9.08 -4.11
CA LYS A 25 2.59 -8.33 -4.58
C LYS A 25 2.58 -6.90 -4.02
N ALA A 26 3.77 -6.41 -3.65
CA ALA A 26 4.00 -5.01 -3.28
C ALA A 26 4.34 -4.19 -4.52
N ILE A 27 3.59 -3.11 -4.76
CA ILE A 27 3.66 -2.35 -6.00
C ILE A 27 4.06 -0.90 -5.71
N GLY A 28 5.14 -0.43 -6.33
CA GLY A 28 5.44 0.98 -6.47
C GLY A 28 4.51 1.61 -7.51
N TRP A 29 3.67 2.55 -7.08
CA TRP A 29 2.65 3.21 -7.89
C TRP A 29 2.99 4.69 -8.06
N MET A 30 3.41 5.08 -9.28
CA MET A 30 3.76 6.44 -9.63
C MET A 30 2.89 6.94 -10.78
N GLN A 31 1.97 7.86 -10.49
CA GLN A 31 0.98 8.35 -11.45
C GLN A 31 0.81 9.88 -11.35
N GLY A 32 0.66 10.52 -12.51
CA GLY A 32 0.33 11.93 -12.58
C GLY A 32 1.26 12.87 -11.81
N ARG A 33 0.71 13.96 -11.29
CA ARG A 33 1.43 14.90 -10.43
C ARG A 33 1.67 14.34 -9.05
N MET A 34 2.80 14.72 -8.45
CA MET A 34 3.08 14.43 -7.06
C MET A 34 2.13 15.19 -6.14
N GLU A 35 1.77 14.58 -5.03
CA GLU A 35 0.99 15.22 -3.97
C GLU A 35 1.76 16.41 -3.37
N PHE A 36 1.04 17.49 -3.09
CA PHE A 36 1.55 18.63 -2.34
C PHE A 36 1.25 18.45 -0.86
N GLY A 37 2.13 17.75 -0.15
CA GLY A 37 1.94 17.44 1.27
C GLY A 37 2.67 16.18 1.72
N PRO A 38 2.56 15.83 3.03
CA PRO A 38 3.34 14.76 3.65
C PRO A 38 2.75 13.35 3.40
N ARG A 39 1.61 13.23 2.71
CA ARG A 39 0.90 11.96 2.50
C ARG A 39 0.89 11.57 1.04
N ALA A 40 1.16 10.30 0.78
CA ALA A 40 0.90 9.70 -0.53
C ALA A 40 -0.60 9.38 -0.64
N LEU A 41 -1.23 9.85 -1.70
CA LEU A 41 -2.68 9.76 -1.93
C LEU A 41 -3.01 9.08 -3.27
N GLY A 42 -2.10 8.24 -3.78
CA GLY A 42 -2.26 7.53 -5.05
C GLY A 42 -1.50 8.14 -6.23
N GLY A 43 -0.63 9.13 -6.00
CA GLY A 43 0.30 9.67 -7.00
C GLY A 43 1.72 9.13 -6.83
N ARG A 44 2.20 9.05 -5.60
CA ARG A 44 3.52 8.52 -5.20
C ARG A 44 3.35 7.54 -4.04
N SER A 45 2.77 6.38 -4.33
CA SER A 45 2.33 5.40 -3.34
C SER A 45 3.04 4.07 -3.50
N ILE A 46 3.18 3.35 -2.40
CA ILE A 46 3.35 1.90 -2.40
C ILE A 46 2.00 1.33 -2.01
N ILE A 47 1.48 0.43 -2.83
CA ILE A 47 0.18 -0.22 -2.64
C ILE A 47 0.34 -1.73 -2.51
N ALA A 48 -0.52 -2.35 -1.71
CA ALA A 48 -0.50 -3.79 -1.47
C ALA A 48 -1.86 -4.30 -0.97
N ASP A 49 -2.03 -5.61 -0.90
CA ASP A 49 -3.25 -6.26 -0.40
C ASP A 49 -3.33 -6.14 1.14
N PRO A 50 -4.37 -5.48 1.70
CA PRO A 50 -4.53 -5.33 3.14
C PRO A 50 -5.00 -6.60 3.85
N ARG A 51 -5.50 -7.62 3.12
CA ARG A 51 -6.05 -8.87 3.65
C ARG A 51 -4.95 -9.85 4.08
N SER A 52 -3.74 -9.72 3.50
CA SER A 52 -2.62 -10.59 3.84
C SER A 52 -2.09 -10.29 5.24
N PRO A 53 -2.10 -11.27 6.16
CA PRO A 53 -1.52 -11.09 7.50
C PRO A 53 -0.01 -10.84 7.48
N ALA A 54 0.68 -11.30 6.44
CA ALA A 54 2.13 -11.13 6.28
C ALA A 54 2.51 -9.76 5.71
N MET A 55 1.60 -9.07 5.02
CA MET A 55 1.89 -7.86 4.24
C MET A 55 2.46 -6.73 5.10
N GLN A 56 1.90 -6.50 6.28
CA GLN A 56 2.40 -5.47 7.20
C GLN A 56 3.89 -5.69 7.52
N LYS A 57 4.26 -6.92 7.87
CA LYS A 57 5.64 -7.29 8.18
C LYS A 57 6.55 -7.18 6.95
N GLN A 58 6.09 -7.68 5.81
CA GLN A 58 6.85 -7.62 4.55
C GLN A 58 7.17 -6.18 4.15
N LEU A 59 6.18 -5.31 4.08
CA LEU A 59 6.37 -3.91 3.72
C LEU A 59 7.27 -3.15 4.70
N ASN A 60 7.13 -3.41 6.01
CA ASN A 60 7.97 -2.75 7.00
C ASN A 60 9.44 -3.18 6.92
N LEU A 61 9.70 -4.49 6.83
CA LEU A 61 11.07 -5.02 6.89
C LEU A 61 11.79 -4.93 5.55
N LYS A 62 11.07 -5.14 4.42
CA LYS A 62 11.68 -5.32 3.10
C LYS A 62 11.60 -4.09 2.19
N VAL A 63 10.75 -3.14 2.54
CA VAL A 63 10.56 -1.92 1.76
C VAL A 63 10.83 -0.67 2.58
N LYS A 64 10.29 -0.60 3.81
CA LYS A 64 10.45 0.57 4.67
C LYS A 64 11.66 0.54 5.59
N TYR A 65 12.30 -0.62 5.74
CA TYR A 65 13.43 -0.85 6.64
C TYR A 65 13.20 -0.29 8.05
N ARG A 66 12.05 -0.64 8.63
CA ARG A 66 11.62 -0.19 9.96
C ARG A 66 10.97 -1.31 10.75
N GLU A 67 10.50 -1.02 11.95
CA GLU A 67 9.86 -1.99 12.87
C GLU A 67 8.66 -2.69 12.22
N SER A 68 8.60 -4.01 12.33
CA SER A 68 7.63 -4.87 11.65
C SER A 68 6.16 -4.59 11.98
N PHE A 69 5.92 -4.01 13.17
CA PHE A 69 4.58 -3.81 13.73
C PHE A 69 3.91 -2.48 13.36
N ARG A 70 4.61 -1.55 12.67
CA ARG A 70 4.00 -0.27 12.30
C ARG A 70 2.83 -0.48 11.35
N PRO A 71 1.60 -0.01 11.68
CA PRO A 71 0.46 -0.15 10.79
C PRO A 71 0.58 0.76 9.57
N PHE A 72 -0.11 0.36 8.50
CA PHE A 72 -0.25 1.15 7.29
C PHE A 72 -1.63 1.80 7.21
N ALA A 73 -1.73 2.88 6.44
CA ALA A 73 -3.00 3.52 6.15
C ALA A 73 -3.69 2.83 4.97
N PRO A 74 -5.02 2.70 4.97
CA PRO A 74 -5.79 2.24 3.83
C PRO A 74 -6.17 3.38 2.89
N SER A 75 -6.25 3.06 1.58
CA SER A 75 -7.10 3.77 0.64
C SER A 75 -8.32 2.92 0.34
N ILE A 76 -9.51 3.49 0.44
CA ILE A 76 -10.80 2.82 0.22
C ILE A 76 -11.63 3.60 -0.81
N LEU A 77 -12.40 2.90 -1.64
CA LEU A 77 -13.40 3.53 -2.49
C LEU A 77 -14.41 4.29 -1.63
N TYR A 78 -14.70 5.55 -2.00
CA TYR A 78 -15.60 6.42 -1.21
C TYR A 78 -16.99 5.78 -1.00
N GLU A 79 -17.53 5.16 -2.02
CA GLU A 79 -18.83 4.51 -2.00
C GLU A 79 -18.94 3.31 -1.05
N ASP A 80 -17.79 2.74 -0.64
CA ASP A 80 -17.74 1.57 0.23
C ASP A 80 -17.35 1.91 1.69
N VAL A 81 -17.06 3.17 2.00
CA VAL A 81 -16.55 3.58 3.32
C VAL A 81 -17.46 3.12 4.44
N ALA A 82 -18.77 3.36 4.32
CA ALA A 82 -19.74 3.05 5.37
C ALA A 82 -19.89 1.55 5.69
N GLU A 83 -19.56 0.68 4.71
CA GLU A 83 -19.58 -0.78 4.92
C GLU A 83 -18.37 -1.27 5.73
N TRP A 84 -17.22 -0.58 5.61
CA TRP A 84 -15.95 -1.03 6.17
C TRP A 84 -15.50 -0.27 7.39
N PHE A 85 -15.88 1.00 7.53
CA PHE A 85 -15.48 1.89 8.62
C PHE A 85 -16.67 2.59 9.27
N GLU A 86 -16.60 2.81 10.57
CA GLU A 86 -17.56 3.61 11.33
C GLU A 86 -17.34 5.11 11.04
N ASN A 87 -17.42 5.47 9.76
CA ASN A 87 -17.22 6.84 9.28
C ASN A 87 -18.23 7.17 8.17
N LYS A 88 -18.76 8.40 8.22
CA LYS A 88 -19.69 8.94 7.20
C LYS A 88 -19.11 10.19 6.52
N THR A 89 -17.92 10.60 6.91
CA THR A 89 -17.29 11.84 6.44
C THR A 89 -16.22 11.51 5.41
N ASP A 90 -16.11 12.31 4.37
CA ASP A 90 -15.04 12.21 3.38
C ASP A 90 -13.67 12.48 4.00
N SER A 91 -12.65 11.73 3.57
CA SER A 91 -11.27 11.85 4.04
C SER A 91 -10.25 11.70 2.88
N PRO A 92 -10.31 12.57 1.86
CA PRO A 92 -9.46 12.42 0.67
C PRO A 92 -7.98 12.63 0.96
N TYR A 93 -7.64 13.31 2.06
CA TYR A 93 -6.26 13.66 2.43
C TYR A 93 -5.64 12.77 3.51
N MET A 94 -6.27 11.64 3.84
CA MET A 94 -5.74 10.70 4.85
C MET A 94 -5.50 11.36 6.22
N LEU A 95 -6.43 12.20 6.68
CA LEU A 95 -6.33 12.94 7.94
C LEU A 95 -7.21 12.36 9.05
N LEU A 96 -8.32 11.70 8.70
CA LEU A 96 -9.28 11.20 9.66
C LEU A 96 -8.98 9.75 10.05
N VAL A 97 -9.16 9.46 11.33
CA VAL A 97 -9.12 8.11 11.88
C VAL A 97 -10.55 7.61 12.03
N ALA A 98 -10.80 6.38 11.64
CA ALA A 98 -12.09 5.72 11.77
C ALA A 98 -11.93 4.28 12.24
N ASP A 99 -12.88 3.80 12.99
CA ASP A 99 -12.92 2.42 13.45
C ASP A 99 -13.38 1.49 12.33
N VAL A 100 -12.74 0.33 12.22
CA VAL A 100 -13.20 -0.76 11.36
C VAL A 100 -14.56 -1.23 11.84
N GLN A 101 -15.52 -1.46 10.93
CA GLN A 101 -16.85 -1.96 11.26
C GLN A 101 -16.80 -3.25 12.06
N LYS A 102 -17.69 -3.40 13.05
CA LYS A 102 -17.72 -4.54 13.98
C LYS A 102 -17.81 -5.89 13.27
N ASN A 103 -18.59 -5.97 12.19
CA ASN A 103 -18.75 -7.19 11.37
C ASN A 103 -17.52 -7.55 10.54
N LYS A 104 -16.54 -6.66 10.42
CA LYS A 104 -15.25 -6.88 9.75
C LYS A 104 -14.13 -7.20 10.77
N ARG A 105 -14.39 -7.03 12.08
CA ARG A 105 -13.42 -7.34 13.16
C ARG A 105 -13.39 -8.85 13.44
N GLN A 106 -12.22 -9.33 13.82
CA GLN A 106 -12.01 -10.71 14.28
C GLN A 106 -11.80 -10.69 15.81
N ALA A 107 -12.56 -11.53 16.50
CA ALA A 107 -12.42 -11.68 17.95
C ALA A 107 -11.15 -12.46 18.27
N MET A 108 -10.30 -11.91 19.14
CA MET A 108 -9.16 -12.65 19.68
C MET A 108 -9.63 -13.81 20.57
N THR A 109 -8.94 -14.96 20.47
CA THR A 109 -9.13 -16.10 21.38
C THR A 109 -8.69 -15.74 22.81
N VAL A 110 -8.92 -16.63 23.76
CA VAL A 110 -8.48 -16.44 25.15
C VAL A 110 -6.94 -16.42 25.22
N GLU A 111 -6.29 -17.30 24.47
CA GLU A 111 -4.84 -17.42 24.37
C GLU A 111 -4.23 -16.17 23.75
N GLU A 112 -4.81 -15.66 22.64
CA GLU A 112 -4.36 -14.43 21.97
C GLU A 112 -4.52 -13.19 22.86
N LYS A 113 -5.58 -13.10 23.66
CA LYS A 113 -5.76 -12.02 24.63
C LYS A 113 -4.70 -12.02 25.73
N ALA A 114 -4.20 -13.20 26.10
CA ALA A 114 -3.15 -13.38 27.11
C ALA A 114 -1.75 -13.02 26.59
N LEU A 115 -1.54 -12.91 25.28
CA LEU A 115 -0.26 -12.51 24.70
C LEU A 115 0.10 -11.06 25.09
N PHE A 116 1.41 -10.79 25.12
CA PHE A 116 1.96 -9.48 25.49
C PHE A 116 2.97 -8.99 24.43
N GLY A 117 3.16 -7.67 24.35
CA GLY A 117 4.17 -7.07 23.50
C GLY A 117 3.96 -7.34 22.00
N ILE A 118 5.05 -7.66 21.29
CA ILE A 118 5.08 -7.84 19.83
C ILE A 118 4.21 -9.01 19.38
N ASP A 119 4.13 -10.09 20.13
CA ASP A 119 3.31 -11.26 19.77
C ASP A 119 1.83 -10.88 19.68
N LYS A 120 1.35 -10.03 20.61
CA LYS A 120 -0.01 -9.50 20.55
C LYS A 120 -0.23 -8.53 19.39
N LEU A 121 0.80 -7.78 19.00
CA LEU A 121 0.71 -6.85 17.86
C LEU A 121 0.55 -7.57 16.51
N ASN A 122 1.09 -8.78 16.39
CA ASN A 122 1.06 -9.56 15.14
C ASN A 122 -0.25 -10.33 14.91
N ILE A 123 -1.22 -10.27 15.84
CA ILE A 123 -2.50 -10.96 15.68
C ILE A 123 -3.37 -10.23 14.66
N ALA A 124 -3.96 -10.98 13.75
CA ALA A 124 -4.97 -10.47 12.83
C ALA A 124 -6.24 -10.09 13.59
N ARG A 125 -6.67 -8.81 13.53
CA ARG A 125 -7.82 -8.27 14.27
C ARG A 125 -9.03 -8.02 13.40
N SER A 126 -8.88 -8.11 12.11
CA SER A 126 -9.93 -7.85 11.14
C SER A 126 -9.70 -8.63 9.84
N SER A 127 -10.63 -8.54 8.92
CA SER A 127 -10.47 -9.06 7.55
C SER A 127 -9.42 -8.30 6.72
N VAL A 128 -8.90 -7.18 7.25
CA VAL A 128 -7.85 -6.35 6.62
C VAL A 128 -6.74 -6.03 7.64
N PRO A 129 -5.99 -7.06 8.10
CA PRO A 129 -5.06 -6.93 9.21
C PRO A 129 -3.91 -5.97 8.96
N ALA A 130 -3.45 -5.81 7.71
CA ALA A 130 -2.30 -4.95 7.40
C ALA A 130 -2.55 -3.45 7.67
N ILE A 131 -3.81 -3.03 7.79
CA ILE A 131 -4.20 -1.63 7.99
C ILE A 131 -4.96 -1.39 9.31
N THR A 132 -5.20 -2.43 10.10
CA THR A 132 -5.99 -2.34 11.32
C THR A 132 -5.08 -2.21 12.54
N HIS A 133 -5.23 -1.11 13.28
CA HIS A 133 -4.50 -0.86 14.50
C HIS A 133 -4.98 -1.74 15.66
N VAL A 134 -4.25 -1.71 16.78
CA VAL A 134 -4.55 -2.51 17.99
C VAL A 134 -5.90 -2.20 18.61
N ASP A 135 -6.40 -0.99 18.43
CA ASP A 135 -7.69 -0.47 18.88
C ASP A 135 -8.80 -0.58 17.83
N TYR A 136 -8.55 -1.33 16.75
CA TYR A 136 -9.43 -1.48 15.58
C TYR A 136 -9.61 -0.22 14.73
N SER A 137 -8.83 0.81 14.94
CA SER A 137 -8.86 2.02 14.11
C SER A 137 -7.98 1.91 12.87
N ALA A 138 -8.20 2.80 11.92
CA ALA A 138 -7.33 3.06 10.77
C ALA A 138 -7.41 4.53 10.34
N ARG A 139 -6.31 5.10 9.85
CA ARG A 139 -6.31 6.44 9.26
C ARG A 139 -6.62 6.32 7.78
N ILE A 140 -7.88 6.56 7.42
CA ILE A 140 -8.43 6.27 6.11
C ILE A 140 -8.18 7.38 5.08
N GLN A 141 -7.98 6.96 3.81
CA GLN A 141 -8.12 7.82 2.64
C GLN A 141 -9.31 7.36 1.82
N THR A 142 -10.26 8.24 1.55
CA THR A 142 -11.34 8.01 0.58
C THR A 142 -10.87 8.34 -0.83
N VAL A 143 -11.16 7.47 -1.78
CA VAL A 143 -10.77 7.62 -3.18
C VAL A 143 -12.02 7.79 -4.04
N HIS A 144 -12.07 8.89 -4.79
CA HIS A 144 -13.18 9.25 -5.67
C HIS A 144 -12.81 9.07 -7.13
N ALA A 145 -13.77 8.64 -7.95
CA ALA A 145 -13.59 8.44 -9.39
C ALA A 145 -13.32 9.75 -10.16
N ASP A 146 -13.87 10.86 -9.71
CA ASP A 146 -13.75 12.18 -10.35
C ASP A 146 -12.41 12.87 -10.07
N THR A 147 -11.81 12.64 -8.88
CA THR A 147 -10.54 13.28 -8.49
C THR A 147 -9.31 12.44 -8.80
N ASN A 148 -9.41 11.09 -8.73
CA ASN A 148 -8.34 10.17 -9.09
C ASN A 148 -8.87 8.90 -9.77
N ALA A 149 -9.38 9.09 -10.99
CA ALA A 149 -10.05 8.03 -11.78
C ALA A 149 -9.20 6.75 -11.92
N ARG A 150 -7.90 6.90 -12.18
CA ARG A 150 -7.01 5.75 -12.40
C ARG A 150 -6.78 4.95 -11.12
N TYR A 151 -6.58 5.62 -10.00
CA TYR A 151 -6.38 4.96 -8.70
C TYR A 151 -7.67 4.30 -8.24
N HIS A 152 -8.81 4.99 -8.41
CA HIS A 152 -10.14 4.44 -8.17
C HIS A 152 -10.38 3.17 -9.01
N ALA A 153 -10.05 3.19 -10.31
CA ALA A 153 -10.22 2.05 -11.20
C ALA A 153 -9.39 0.82 -10.79
N VAL A 154 -8.15 1.02 -10.30
CA VAL A 154 -7.33 -0.09 -9.78
C VAL A 154 -7.97 -0.71 -8.53
N ILE A 155 -8.44 0.11 -7.58
CA ILE A 155 -9.09 -0.39 -6.37
C ILE A 155 -10.44 -1.06 -6.71
N SER A 156 -11.21 -0.50 -7.66
CA SER A 156 -12.45 -1.11 -8.14
C SER A 156 -12.20 -2.48 -8.77
N ARG A 157 -11.16 -2.60 -9.61
CA ARG A 157 -10.80 -3.87 -10.21
C ARG A 157 -10.29 -4.88 -9.18
N PHE A 158 -9.57 -4.44 -8.17
CA PHE A 158 -9.17 -5.28 -7.03
C PHE A 158 -10.40 -5.74 -6.23
N LYS A 159 -11.38 -4.85 -5.99
CA LYS A 159 -12.65 -5.19 -5.35
C LYS A 159 -13.43 -6.26 -6.13
N GLU A 160 -13.51 -6.15 -7.47
CA GLU A 160 -14.17 -7.15 -8.31
C GLU A 160 -13.57 -8.55 -8.16
N LYS A 161 -12.22 -8.64 -7.99
CA LYS A 161 -11.50 -9.89 -7.81
C LYS A 161 -11.59 -10.46 -6.38
N THR A 162 -11.78 -9.61 -5.39
CA THR A 162 -11.51 -9.96 -3.97
C THR A 162 -12.65 -9.66 -3.03
N THR A 163 -13.66 -8.92 -3.47
CA THR A 163 -14.73 -8.29 -2.66
C THR A 163 -14.22 -7.23 -1.66
N CYS A 164 -12.91 -6.90 -1.66
CA CYS A 164 -12.30 -5.92 -0.78
C CYS A 164 -12.06 -4.60 -1.53
N PRO A 165 -12.73 -3.49 -1.16
CA PRO A 165 -12.56 -2.18 -1.81
C PRO A 165 -11.41 -1.37 -1.24
N ILE A 166 -10.42 -2.03 -0.59
CA ILE A 166 -9.35 -1.39 0.18
C ILE A 166 -8.01 -1.88 -0.31
N VAL A 167 -7.04 -0.96 -0.41
CA VAL A 167 -5.62 -1.30 -0.56
C VAL A 167 -4.81 -0.62 0.55
N VAL A 168 -3.68 -1.22 0.92
CA VAL A 168 -2.64 -0.51 1.68
C VAL A 168 -2.17 0.67 0.86
N ASN A 169 -1.99 1.83 1.49
CA ASN A 169 -1.35 2.99 0.88
C ASN A 169 -0.29 3.58 1.82
N THR A 170 0.94 3.61 1.37
CA THR A 170 2.03 4.29 2.05
C THR A 170 2.86 5.08 1.06
N SER A 171 3.63 6.09 1.53
CA SER A 171 4.50 6.90 0.69
C SER A 171 5.50 6.04 -0.08
N PHE A 172 5.79 6.42 -1.33
CA PHE A 172 6.78 5.73 -2.15
C PHE A 172 8.17 6.27 -1.81
N ASN A 173 8.79 5.68 -0.82
CA ASN A 173 10.15 5.94 -0.34
C ASN A 173 10.56 4.85 0.66
N VAL A 174 11.83 4.80 1.04
CA VAL A 174 12.31 4.10 2.23
C VAL A 174 12.35 5.05 3.44
N ARG A 175 12.72 4.54 4.62
CA ARG A 175 12.94 5.39 5.81
C ARG A 175 14.09 6.38 5.55
N GLY A 176 13.92 7.64 5.95
CA GLY A 176 14.89 8.72 5.74
C GLY A 176 14.94 9.29 4.31
N GLU A 177 14.37 8.59 3.32
CA GLU A 177 14.30 9.05 1.93
C GLU A 177 13.12 10.02 1.73
N PRO A 178 13.29 11.15 1.01
CA PRO A 178 12.17 11.93 0.48
C PRO A 178 11.27 11.07 -0.41
N ILE A 179 9.98 11.41 -0.49
CA ILE A 179 9.07 10.73 -1.43
C ILE A 179 9.61 10.88 -2.84
N VAL A 180 9.67 9.79 -3.60
CA VAL A 180 10.15 9.80 -4.99
C VAL A 180 9.42 10.86 -5.82
N CYS A 181 10.17 11.67 -6.55
CA CYS A 181 9.60 12.76 -7.35
C CYS A 181 9.56 12.39 -8.84
N SER A 182 10.66 11.88 -9.36
CA SER A 182 10.84 11.54 -10.78
C SER A 182 10.75 10.02 -11.03
N PRO A 183 10.54 9.60 -12.31
CA PRO A 183 10.63 8.18 -12.68
C PRO A 183 11.98 7.54 -12.33
N ILE A 184 13.06 8.31 -12.35
CA ILE A 184 14.41 7.83 -11.98
C ILE A 184 14.47 7.54 -10.48
N ASP A 185 13.90 8.41 -9.63
CA ASP A 185 13.85 8.17 -8.18
C ASP A 185 13.01 6.93 -7.89
N ALA A 186 11.83 6.82 -8.54
CA ALA A 186 10.98 5.65 -8.40
C ALA A 186 11.68 4.35 -8.82
N PHE A 187 12.44 4.37 -9.93
CA PHE A 187 13.21 3.20 -10.38
C PHE A 187 14.33 2.84 -9.40
N LYS A 188 15.06 3.83 -8.88
CA LYS A 188 16.11 3.59 -7.87
C LYS A 188 15.53 3.00 -6.60
N CYS A 189 14.48 3.59 -6.04
CA CYS A 189 13.79 3.07 -4.86
C CYS A 189 13.22 1.66 -5.11
N PHE A 190 12.65 1.41 -6.30
CA PHE A 190 12.21 0.09 -6.73
C PHE A 190 13.37 -0.91 -6.74
N MET A 191 14.51 -0.58 -7.34
CA MET A 191 15.67 -1.49 -7.42
C MET A 191 16.32 -1.72 -6.05
N GLY A 192 16.33 -0.72 -5.18
CA GLY A 192 16.91 -0.80 -3.83
C GLY A 192 16.03 -1.46 -2.76
N THR A 193 14.80 -1.89 -3.10
CA THR A 193 13.84 -2.50 -2.16
C THR A 193 13.27 -3.80 -2.69
N ASP A 194 12.54 -4.55 -1.87
CA ASP A 194 11.86 -5.79 -2.27
C ASP A 194 10.45 -5.53 -2.84
N LEU A 195 10.23 -4.39 -3.52
CA LEU A 195 9.04 -4.19 -4.32
C LEU A 195 9.03 -5.17 -5.50
N ASP A 196 7.88 -5.80 -5.78
CA ASP A 196 7.74 -6.78 -6.85
C ASP A 196 7.57 -6.11 -8.22
N ILE A 197 6.82 -5.01 -8.24
CA ILE A 197 6.40 -4.33 -9.46
C ILE A 197 6.54 -2.81 -9.29
N LEU A 198 6.88 -2.13 -10.39
CA LEU A 198 6.81 -0.68 -10.49
C LEU A 198 5.89 -0.28 -11.65
N ALA A 199 4.85 0.47 -11.34
CA ALA A 199 3.92 1.05 -12.31
C ALA A 199 4.14 2.57 -12.42
N VAL A 200 4.72 3.03 -13.54
CA VAL A 200 4.99 4.45 -13.82
C VAL A 200 4.21 4.89 -15.05
N GLY A 201 3.19 5.74 -14.87
CA GLY A 201 2.29 6.08 -15.96
C GLY A 201 1.69 4.82 -16.59
N ASN A 202 1.93 4.60 -17.87
CA ASN A 202 1.48 3.41 -18.60
C ASN A 202 2.59 2.35 -18.77
N TYR A 203 3.64 2.42 -17.97
CA TYR A 203 4.75 1.47 -18.03
C TYR A 203 4.76 0.59 -16.79
N LEU A 204 4.94 -0.71 -16.98
CA LEU A 204 5.02 -1.72 -15.95
C LEU A 204 6.40 -2.37 -15.97
N LEU A 205 7.04 -2.45 -14.82
CA LEU A 205 8.35 -3.07 -14.61
C LEU A 205 8.20 -4.20 -13.60
N LEU A 206 8.68 -5.38 -13.92
CA LEU A 206 8.74 -6.51 -12.99
C LEU A 206 10.15 -6.60 -12.40
N LYS A 207 10.29 -6.72 -11.08
CA LYS A 207 11.59 -6.81 -10.41
C LYS A 207 12.44 -7.96 -10.97
N LYS A 208 11.83 -9.12 -11.16
CA LYS A 208 12.51 -10.34 -11.65
C LYS A 208 13.05 -10.24 -13.07
N GLU A 209 12.63 -9.23 -13.84
CA GLU A 209 13.09 -9.00 -15.22
C GLU A 209 14.21 -7.97 -15.30
N GLN A 210 14.51 -7.27 -14.19
CA GLN A 210 15.56 -6.26 -14.17
C GLN A 210 16.95 -6.90 -14.04
N ASP A 211 17.97 -6.22 -14.58
CA ASP A 211 19.38 -6.63 -14.40
C ASP A 211 19.76 -6.48 -12.92
N GLU A 212 20.22 -7.57 -12.32
CA GLU A 212 20.67 -7.60 -10.92
C GLU A 212 21.81 -6.61 -10.62
N LYS A 213 22.60 -6.25 -11.63
CA LYS A 213 23.67 -5.23 -11.51
C LYS A 213 23.13 -3.82 -11.20
N LEU A 214 21.83 -3.59 -11.41
CA LEU A 214 21.17 -2.33 -11.08
C LEU A 214 20.64 -2.29 -9.65
N ILE A 215 20.78 -3.38 -8.88
CA ILE A 215 20.42 -3.42 -7.46
C ILE A 215 21.43 -2.57 -6.69
N GLU A 216 20.92 -1.56 -5.99
CA GLU A 216 21.68 -0.74 -5.07
C GLU A 216 21.38 -1.17 -3.62
N ASP A 217 22.37 -1.18 -2.74
CA ASP A 217 22.09 -1.32 -1.30
C ASP A 217 21.48 -0.02 -0.77
N TYR A 218 20.19 -0.07 -0.58
CA TYR A 218 19.37 1.08 -0.18
C TYR A 218 19.27 1.24 1.35
N LYS A 219 19.69 0.22 2.12
CA LYS A 219 19.55 0.20 3.59
C LYS A 219 20.45 1.21 4.28
N GLU A 220 21.66 1.40 3.72
CA GLU A 220 22.66 2.30 4.29
C GLU A 220 22.72 3.67 3.61
N ARG A 221 21.87 3.91 2.61
CA ARG A 221 21.92 5.12 1.79
C ARG A 221 21.37 6.37 2.49
N TYR A 222 20.44 6.18 3.41
CA TYR A 222 19.78 7.27 4.12
C TYR A 222 19.95 7.12 5.61
N GLU A 223 20.26 8.23 6.29
CA GLU A 223 20.34 8.26 7.75
C GLU A 223 18.97 7.92 8.35
N LEU A 224 19.01 7.11 9.40
CA LEU A 224 17.79 6.73 10.13
C LEU A 224 17.42 7.87 11.08
N ASP A 225 16.18 8.39 10.93
CA ASP A 225 15.58 9.34 11.87
C ASP A 225 15.38 8.74 13.28
#